data_287ad8549a2bb26fe37e7785c5b19d89
#
_entry.id   287ad8549a2bb26fe37e7785c5b19d89
#
_cell.length_a   1.000
_cell.length_b   1.000
_cell.length_c   1.000
_cell.angle_alpha   90.00
_cell.angle_beta   90.00
_cell.angle_gamma   90.00
#
_symmetry.space_group_name_H-M   'P 1'
#
loop_
_entity.id
_entity.type
_entity.pdbx_description
1 polymer ?
#
loop_
_entity_poly.entity_id
_entity_poly.type
_entity_poly.pdbx_seq_one_letter_code
_entity_poly.pdbx_strand_id
1 'polypeptide(L)'
;MTGGWVDDNPDCVKELVKRGHDLGNHSEHHYDMTTISQAQKDSELQSVHDKVKKLTGYEMFLFRPPYGAYDNDVIKTAYAMNYYPIQWSVDSLDWKNYGVDSIITTVCNHKAPAPGAIILCHNGAKYTADALDTMLTNLEEQGYTIVPISKLIMKKNYHMDATGKQIADDAEKQKTTEAVIH
;
A
#
# COMPACT_ATOMS: atom_id res chain seq x y z
N MET A 1 6.59 4.98 -2.45
CA MET A 1 7.52 5.87 -3.18
C MET A 1 8.58 5.04 -3.86
N THR A 2 9.02 5.42 -5.06
CA THR A 2 10.15 4.82 -5.76
C THR A 2 11.47 5.44 -5.32
N GLY A 3 12.58 4.76 -5.59
CA GLY A 3 13.92 5.26 -5.24
C GLY A 3 14.24 6.59 -5.92
N GLY A 4 13.95 6.71 -7.22
CA GLY A 4 14.16 7.97 -7.94
C GLY A 4 13.35 9.13 -7.37
N TRP A 5 12.08 8.89 -6.95
CA TRP A 5 11.28 9.94 -6.31
C TRP A 5 11.87 10.38 -4.96
N VAL A 6 12.43 9.45 -4.19
CA VAL A 6 13.13 9.78 -2.92
C VAL A 6 14.33 10.66 -3.17
N ASP A 7 15.13 10.36 -4.19
CA ASP A 7 16.30 11.16 -4.56
C ASP A 7 15.94 12.58 -5.00
N ASP A 8 14.87 12.71 -5.79
CA ASP A 8 14.39 13.99 -6.31
C ASP A 8 13.64 14.84 -5.26
N ASN A 9 13.09 14.21 -4.21
CA ASN A 9 12.18 14.87 -3.25
C ASN A 9 12.55 14.60 -1.77
N PRO A 10 13.82 14.74 -1.34
CA PRO A 10 14.23 14.35 0.01
C PRO A 10 13.53 15.15 1.13
N ASP A 11 13.21 16.41 0.90
CA ASP A 11 12.51 17.23 1.90
C ASP A 11 11.03 16.86 2.03
N CYS A 12 10.39 16.43 0.94
CA CYS A 12 9.04 15.88 1.02
C CYS A 12 9.02 14.57 1.83
N VAL A 13 10.01 13.69 1.66
CA VAL A 13 10.13 12.45 2.44
C VAL A 13 10.21 12.76 3.95
N LYS A 14 11.06 13.72 4.33
CA LYS A 14 11.18 14.16 5.74
C LYS A 14 9.87 14.73 6.28
N GLU A 15 9.17 15.55 5.49
CA GLU A 15 7.91 16.16 5.89
C GLU A 15 6.80 15.11 6.07
N LEU A 16 6.73 14.10 5.20
CA LEU A 16 5.79 12.99 5.34
C LEU A 16 5.99 12.23 6.66
N VAL A 17 7.23 11.92 7.01
CA VAL A 17 7.55 11.27 8.31
C VAL A 17 7.16 12.18 9.47
N LYS A 18 7.53 13.47 9.40
CA LYS A 18 7.21 14.46 10.45
C LYS A 18 5.70 14.59 10.69
N ARG A 19 4.90 14.47 9.64
CA ARG A 19 3.42 14.49 9.71
C ARG A 19 2.80 13.16 10.14
N GLY A 20 3.60 12.12 10.34
CA GLY A 20 3.12 10.81 10.80
C GLY A 20 2.47 9.95 9.73
N HIS A 21 2.76 10.20 8.45
CA HIS A 21 2.33 9.34 7.36
C HIS A 21 3.12 8.04 7.30
N ASP A 22 2.47 6.96 6.90
CA ASP A 22 3.18 5.72 6.55
C ASP A 22 3.93 5.90 5.23
N LEU A 23 5.19 5.46 5.22
CA LEU A 23 5.99 5.39 4.00
C LEU A 23 6.04 3.95 3.52
N GLY A 24 5.68 3.76 2.25
CA GLY A 24 5.71 2.45 1.59
C GLY A 24 6.76 2.41 0.47
N ASN A 25 7.42 1.26 0.35
CA ASN A 25 8.36 0.95 -0.71
C ASN A 25 7.61 0.66 -2.01
N HIS A 26 8.07 1.20 -3.14
CA HIS A 26 7.52 0.94 -4.47
C HIS A 26 8.61 0.62 -5.49
N SER A 27 9.66 -0.05 -5.03
CA SER A 27 10.89 -0.40 -5.72
C SER A 27 11.79 0.79 -6.13
N GLU A 28 13.02 0.50 -6.46
CA GLU A 28 13.99 1.54 -6.86
C GLU A 28 13.65 2.11 -8.24
N HIS A 29 13.45 1.23 -9.24
CA HIS A 29 13.30 1.61 -10.65
C HIS A 29 11.90 1.36 -11.22
N HIS A 30 10.93 0.97 -10.38
CA HIS A 30 9.57 0.65 -10.81
C HIS A 30 9.50 -0.48 -11.84
N TYR A 31 10.36 -1.50 -11.73
CA TYR A 31 10.30 -2.68 -12.60
C TYR A 31 9.12 -3.58 -12.24
N ASP A 32 8.61 -4.31 -13.23
CA ASP A 32 7.72 -5.46 -12.96
C ASP A 32 8.53 -6.53 -12.21
N MET A 33 8.24 -6.65 -10.90
CA MET A 33 8.99 -7.52 -10.00
C MET A 33 8.85 -9.01 -10.34
N THR A 34 7.84 -9.40 -11.13
CA THR A 34 7.64 -10.78 -11.56
C THR A 34 8.60 -11.20 -12.69
N THR A 35 9.22 -10.23 -13.37
CA THR A 35 10.07 -10.46 -14.55
C THR A 35 11.57 -10.37 -14.27
N ILE A 36 11.97 -10.00 -13.05
CA ILE A 36 13.37 -9.81 -12.67
C ILE A 36 13.87 -10.92 -11.74
N SER A 37 15.19 -11.10 -11.68
CA SER A 37 15.82 -12.11 -10.82
C SER A 37 15.61 -11.84 -9.33
N GLN A 38 15.79 -12.87 -8.50
CA GLN A 38 15.69 -12.72 -7.03
C GLN A 38 16.65 -11.66 -6.51
N ALA A 39 17.91 -11.68 -6.93
CA ALA A 39 18.89 -10.68 -6.50
C ALA A 39 18.50 -9.24 -6.90
N GLN A 40 17.83 -9.08 -8.03
CA GLN A 40 17.29 -7.77 -8.44
C GLN A 40 16.10 -7.37 -7.57
N LYS A 41 15.16 -8.29 -7.25
CA LYS A 41 14.05 -8.01 -6.33
C LYS A 41 14.55 -7.52 -4.98
N ASP A 42 15.55 -8.22 -4.42
CA ASP A 42 16.16 -7.84 -3.14
C ASP A 42 16.78 -6.44 -3.21
N SER A 43 17.55 -6.16 -4.27
CA SER A 43 18.18 -4.86 -4.51
C SER A 43 17.16 -3.73 -4.68
N GLU A 44 16.09 -3.97 -5.44
CA GLU A 44 15.02 -2.99 -5.67
C GLU A 44 14.36 -2.53 -4.37
N LEU A 45 14.13 -3.45 -3.44
CA LEU A 45 13.52 -3.13 -2.14
C LEU A 45 14.54 -2.53 -1.18
N GLN A 46 15.76 -3.11 -1.09
CA GLN A 46 16.77 -2.67 -0.15
C GLN A 46 17.24 -1.24 -0.43
N SER A 47 17.44 -0.89 -1.72
CA SER A 47 17.94 0.44 -2.10
C SER A 47 17.01 1.56 -1.62
N VAL A 48 15.70 1.42 -1.81
CA VAL A 48 14.72 2.43 -1.35
C VAL A 48 14.65 2.46 0.18
N HIS A 49 14.71 1.28 0.82
CA HIS A 49 14.73 1.19 2.28
C HIS A 49 15.88 1.99 2.88
N ASP A 50 17.09 1.75 2.37
CA ASP A 50 18.30 2.40 2.86
C ASP A 50 18.28 3.92 2.63
N LYS A 51 17.77 4.37 1.48
CA LYS A 51 17.60 5.80 1.19
C LYS A 51 16.69 6.49 2.21
N VAL A 52 15.49 5.93 2.43
CA VAL A 52 14.52 6.50 3.37
C VAL A 52 15.03 6.44 4.80
N LYS A 53 15.62 5.32 5.21
CA LYS A 53 16.21 5.16 6.54
C LYS A 53 17.33 6.13 6.79
N LYS A 54 18.24 6.31 5.82
CA LYS A 54 19.34 7.29 5.91
C LYS A 54 18.84 8.73 6.03
N LEU A 55 17.76 9.07 5.31
CA LEU A 55 17.20 10.42 5.32
C LEU A 55 16.44 10.76 6.61
N THR A 56 15.74 9.80 7.19
CA THR A 56 14.69 10.06 8.19
C THR A 56 14.78 9.19 9.44
N GLY A 57 15.53 8.10 9.41
CA GLY A 57 15.50 7.06 10.43
C GLY A 57 14.24 6.15 10.36
N TYR A 58 13.34 6.37 9.41
CA TYR A 58 12.10 5.60 9.28
C TYR A 58 12.38 4.22 8.68
N GLU A 59 11.93 3.17 9.37
CA GLU A 59 11.98 1.79 8.90
C GLU A 59 10.69 1.48 8.13
N MET A 60 10.77 1.43 6.81
CA MET A 60 9.61 1.07 5.99
C MET A 60 9.24 -0.41 6.18
N PHE A 61 7.94 -0.68 6.24
CA PHE A 61 7.38 -2.02 6.40
C PHE A 61 6.20 -2.30 5.46
N LEU A 62 5.86 -1.36 4.59
CA LEU A 62 4.82 -1.50 3.57
C LEU A 62 5.47 -1.54 2.20
N PHE A 63 5.03 -2.47 1.36
CA PHE A 63 5.48 -2.59 -0.02
C PHE A 63 4.28 -2.67 -0.95
N ARG A 64 4.26 -1.87 -1.98
CA ARG A 64 3.30 -2.02 -3.09
C ARG A 64 4.08 -2.43 -4.33
N PRO A 65 3.77 -3.61 -4.91
CA PRO A 65 4.40 -4.03 -6.16
C PRO A 65 4.09 -3.03 -7.29
N PRO A 66 5.08 -2.65 -8.12
CA PRO A 66 4.83 -1.89 -9.33
C PRO A 66 3.78 -2.57 -10.22
N TYR A 67 2.93 -1.79 -10.85
CA TYR A 67 1.80 -2.25 -11.69
C TYR A 67 0.77 -3.12 -10.94
N GLY A 68 0.92 -3.31 -9.64
CA GLY A 68 0.16 -4.31 -8.89
C GLY A 68 0.53 -5.75 -9.26
N ALA A 69 1.62 -5.96 -10.02
CA ALA A 69 2.06 -7.27 -10.46
C ALA A 69 2.79 -8.02 -9.34
N TYR A 70 2.32 -9.23 -9.03
CA TYR A 70 2.96 -10.09 -8.04
C TYR A 70 2.76 -11.57 -8.34
N ASP A 71 3.69 -12.35 -7.86
CA ASP A 71 3.66 -13.80 -7.80
C ASP A 71 4.14 -14.28 -6.43
N ASN A 72 4.22 -15.59 -6.25
CA ASN A 72 4.66 -16.17 -4.99
C ASN A 72 6.09 -15.73 -4.60
N ASP A 73 6.97 -15.49 -5.55
CA ASP A 73 8.36 -15.12 -5.27
C ASP A 73 8.47 -13.65 -4.86
N VAL A 74 7.69 -12.76 -5.48
CA VAL A 74 7.57 -11.35 -5.05
C VAL A 74 7.03 -11.27 -3.61
N ILE A 75 6.00 -12.05 -3.29
CA ILE A 75 5.41 -12.09 -1.94
C ILE A 75 6.41 -12.63 -0.91
N LYS A 76 7.11 -13.73 -1.22
CA LYS A 76 8.15 -14.30 -0.35
C LYS A 76 9.28 -13.31 -0.12
N THR A 77 9.74 -12.61 -1.16
CA THR A 77 10.76 -11.57 -1.06
C THR A 77 10.33 -10.47 -0.11
N ALA A 78 9.12 -9.96 -0.27
CA ALA A 78 8.59 -8.92 0.61
C ALA A 78 8.57 -9.36 2.07
N TYR A 79 8.03 -10.54 2.38
CA TYR A 79 8.01 -11.06 3.74
C TYR A 79 9.40 -11.35 4.33
N ALA A 80 10.34 -11.87 3.52
CA ALA A 80 11.71 -12.11 3.96
C ALA A 80 12.44 -10.80 4.36
N MET A 81 12.03 -9.68 3.78
CA MET A 81 12.53 -8.35 4.11
C MET A 81 11.64 -7.58 5.11
N ASN A 82 10.72 -8.27 5.80
CA ASN A 82 9.77 -7.72 6.78
C ASN A 82 8.79 -6.67 6.20
N TYR A 83 8.43 -6.79 4.94
CA TYR A 83 7.41 -5.97 4.32
C TYR A 83 6.05 -6.66 4.30
N TYR A 84 4.99 -5.86 4.49
CA TYR A 84 3.62 -6.24 4.18
C TYR A 84 3.29 -5.80 2.76
N PRO A 85 3.06 -6.73 1.82
CA PRO A 85 2.62 -6.38 0.46
C PRO A 85 1.21 -5.83 0.49
N ILE A 86 0.98 -4.70 -0.18
CA ILE A 86 -0.28 -3.94 -0.18
C ILE A 86 -0.78 -3.79 -1.61
N GLN A 87 -2.03 -4.20 -1.82
CA GLN A 87 -2.80 -3.91 -3.02
C GLN A 87 -3.85 -2.82 -2.73
N TRP A 88 -4.82 -2.67 -3.60
CA TRP A 88 -5.95 -1.75 -3.46
C TRP A 88 -7.25 -2.42 -3.89
N SER A 89 -8.37 -1.90 -3.42
CA SER A 89 -9.70 -2.32 -3.82
C SER A 89 -10.45 -1.26 -4.62
N VAL A 90 -9.98 -0.01 -4.58
CA VAL A 90 -10.53 1.11 -5.34
C VAL A 90 -9.41 1.82 -6.09
N ASP A 91 -9.44 1.78 -7.42
CA ASP A 91 -8.56 2.56 -8.28
C ASP A 91 -9.26 3.89 -8.62
N SER A 92 -8.67 5.01 -8.22
CA SER A 92 -9.22 6.33 -8.51
C SER A 92 -9.20 6.69 -10.00
N LEU A 93 -8.39 6.00 -10.80
CA LEU A 93 -8.11 6.28 -12.21
C LEU A 93 -7.57 7.70 -12.45
N ASP A 94 -6.96 8.31 -11.44
CA ASP A 94 -6.43 9.68 -11.48
C ASP A 94 -5.35 9.86 -12.56
N TRP A 95 -4.59 8.83 -12.86
CA TRP A 95 -3.58 8.78 -13.92
C TRP A 95 -4.14 8.94 -15.33
N LYS A 96 -5.46 8.75 -15.52
CA LYS A 96 -6.14 8.93 -16.81
C LYS A 96 -6.46 10.40 -17.14
N ASN A 97 -6.28 11.31 -16.18
CA ASN A 97 -6.52 12.74 -16.34
C ASN A 97 -7.95 13.13 -16.82
N TYR A 98 -8.96 12.39 -16.37
CA TYR A 98 -10.37 12.66 -16.70
C TYR A 98 -10.98 13.86 -15.96
N GLY A 99 -10.24 14.48 -15.04
CA GLY A 99 -10.68 15.65 -14.26
C GLY A 99 -11.04 15.34 -12.81
N VAL A 100 -11.21 16.40 -12.02
CA VAL A 100 -11.51 16.36 -10.59
C VAL A 100 -12.77 15.56 -10.29
N ASP A 101 -13.87 15.88 -10.97
CA ASP A 101 -15.18 15.25 -10.75
C ASP A 101 -15.15 13.75 -11.06
N SER A 102 -14.33 13.34 -12.04
CA SER A 102 -14.17 11.92 -12.37
C SER A 102 -13.50 11.15 -11.22
N ILE A 103 -12.47 11.71 -10.60
CA ILE A 103 -11.80 11.10 -9.44
C ILE A 103 -12.78 10.97 -8.29
N ILE A 104 -13.48 12.05 -7.93
CA ILE A 104 -14.45 12.07 -6.83
C ILE A 104 -15.56 11.05 -7.09
N THR A 105 -16.14 11.03 -8.29
CA THR A 105 -17.22 10.10 -8.65
C THR A 105 -16.72 8.65 -8.62
N THR A 106 -15.54 8.38 -9.16
CA THR A 106 -14.96 7.04 -9.20
C THR A 106 -14.73 6.49 -7.79
N VAL A 107 -14.23 7.31 -6.88
CA VAL A 107 -13.92 6.88 -5.51
C VAL A 107 -15.17 6.85 -4.64
N CYS A 108 -15.95 7.94 -4.60
CA CYS A 108 -17.03 8.08 -3.63
C CYS A 108 -18.33 7.34 -4.01
N ASN A 109 -18.57 7.12 -5.31
CA ASN A 109 -19.74 6.39 -5.80
C ASN A 109 -19.42 4.95 -6.19
N HIS A 110 -18.19 4.49 -5.94
CA HIS A 110 -17.81 3.10 -6.22
C HIS A 110 -18.62 2.15 -5.35
N LYS A 111 -19.00 1.00 -5.92
CA LYS A 111 -19.69 -0.07 -5.16
C LYS A 111 -18.85 -0.66 -4.03
N ALA A 112 -17.60 -0.25 -3.91
CA ALA A 112 -16.59 -0.84 -3.04
C ALA A 112 -15.74 0.08 -2.16
N PRO A 113 -16.05 1.31 -1.77
CA PRO A 113 -15.60 1.72 -0.48
C PRO A 113 -16.40 0.89 0.54
N ALA A 114 -15.92 -0.32 0.81
CA ALA A 114 -16.36 -1.09 1.96
C ALA A 114 -15.39 -0.80 3.12
N PRO A 115 -15.77 -0.99 4.39
CA PRO A 115 -14.83 -0.94 5.49
C PRO A 115 -13.61 -1.80 5.19
N GLY A 116 -12.40 -1.23 5.32
CA GLY A 116 -11.15 -1.88 4.96
C GLY A 116 -10.69 -1.64 3.51
N ALA A 117 -11.39 -0.81 2.74
CA ALA A 117 -10.95 -0.43 1.39
C ALA A 117 -9.63 0.35 1.42
N ILE A 118 -8.78 0.06 0.45
CA ILE A 118 -7.56 0.82 0.15
C ILE A 118 -7.78 1.50 -1.21
N ILE A 119 -7.66 2.81 -1.22
CA ILE A 119 -7.84 3.65 -2.41
C ILE A 119 -6.47 3.94 -3.01
N LEU A 120 -6.30 3.67 -4.31
CA LEU A 120 -5.10 3.99 -5.07
C LEU A 120 -5.24 5.38 -5.68
N CYS A 121 -4.25 6.23 -5.39
CA CYS A 121 -3.99 7.49 -6.06
C CYS A 121 -2.50 7.61 -6.39
N HIS A 122 -2.14 8.46 -7.33
CA HIS A 122 -0.76 8.66 -7.75
C HIS A 122 -0.28 10.07 -7.42
N ASN A 123 0.95 10.16 -6.90
CA ASN A 123 1.63 11.44 -6.78
C ASN A 123 1.96 11.99 -8.18
N GLY A 124 1.79 13.29 -8.36
CA GLY A 124 2.00 13.94 -9.66
C GLY A 124 0.88 13.77 -10.68
N ALA A 125 -0.18 13.02 -10.39
CA ALA A 125 -1.38 13.01 -11.20
C ALA A 125 -2.06 14.41 -11.16
N LYS A 126 -2.45 14.90 -12.33
CA LYS A 126 -2.80 16.31 -12.56
C LYS A 126 -3.90 16.86 -11.65
N TYR A 127 -4.87 16.03 -11.32
CA TYR A 127 -6.10 16.47 -10.64
C TYR A 127 -6.29 15.89 -9.23
N THR A 128 -5.36 15.05 -8.77
CA THR A 128 -5.53 14.34 -7.49
C THR A 128 -5.50 15.30 -6.31
N ALA A 129 -4.57 16.26 -6.31
CA ALA A 129 -4.50 17.25 -5.23
C ALA A 129 -5.76 18.11 -5.15
N ASP A 130 -6.32 18.53 -6.29
CA ASP A 130 -7.53 19.34 -6.35
C ASP A 130 -8.79 18.55 -5.95
N ALA A 131 -8.80 17.23 -6.19
CA ALA A 131 -9.92 16.35 -5.82
C ALA A 131 -9.90 15.93 -4.34
N LEU A 132 -8.74 15.97 -3.68
CA LEU A 132 -8.48 15.26 -2.44
C LEU A 132 -9.41 15.72 -1.29
N ASP A 133 -9.53 17.01 -1.07
CA ASP A 133 -10.33 17.56 0.03
C ASP A 133 -11.81 17.17 -0.09
N THR A 134 -12.40 17.36 -1.27
CA THR A 134 -13.80 16.99 -1.52
C THR A 134 -14.01 15.47 -1.45
N MET A 135 -13.05 14.70 -1.97
CA MET A 135 -13.10 13.23 -1.95
C MET A 135 -13.10 12.71 -0.50
N LEU A 136 -12.21 13.23 0.35
CA LEU A 136 -12.13 12.83 1.77
C LEU A 136 -13.39 13.25 2.54
N THR A 137 -13.85 14.48 2.36
CA THR A 137 -15.09 14.97 2.97
C THR A 137 -16.30 14.10 2.61
N ASN A 138 -16.47 13.76 1.33
CA ASN A 138 -17.56 12.91 0.88
C ASN A 138 -17.49 11.49 1.48
N LEU A 139 -16.31 10.94 1.65
CA LEU A 139 -16.13 9.63 2.30
C LEU A 139 -16.48 9.69 3.79
N GLU A 140 -16.06 10.75 4.49
CA GLU A 140 -16.39 10.97 5.90
C GLU A 140 -17.89 11.18 6.11
N GLU A 141 -18.56 11.94 5.24
CA GLU A 141 -20.02 12.11 5.25
C GLU A 141 -20.79 10.80 5.01
N GLN A 142 -20.18 9.86 4.27
CA GLN A 142 -20.71 8.51 4.10
C GLN A 142 -20.45 7.59 5.31
N GLY A 143 -19.77 8.09 6.35
CA GLY A 143 -19.50 7.37 7.59
C GLY A 143 -18.19 6.58 7.59
N TYR A 144 -17.30 6.79 6.62
CA TYR A 144 -15.97 6.19 6.64
C TYR A 144 -15.02 6.97 7.54
N THR A 145 -14.12 6.28 8.20
CA THR A 145 -12.98 6.86 8.90
C THR A 145 -11.73 6.61 8.09
N ILE A 146 -11.03 7.68 7.74
CA ILE A 146 -9.77 7.61 6.98
C ILE A 146 -8.62 7.35 7.97
N VAL A 147 -7.87 6.29 7.73
CA VAL A 147 -6.76 5.87 8.60
C VAL A 147 -5.51 5.52 7.79
N PRO A 148 -4.30 5.64 8.37
CA PRO A 148 -3.09 5.11 7.76
C PRO A 148 -3.17 3.60 7.57
N ILE A 149 -2.48 3.07 6.54
CA ILE A 149 -2.42 1.64 6.23
C ILE A 149 -1.95 0.82 7.45
N SER A 150 -0.99 1.34 8.22
CA SER A 150 -0.47 0.71 9.44
C SER A 150 -1.52 0.41 10.51
N LYS A 151 -2.62 1.16 10.51
CA LYS A 151 -3.77 0.96 11.41
C LYS A 151 -4.88 0.10 10.78
N LEU A 152 -4.86 -0.06 9.46
CA LEU A 152 -5.86 -0.81 8.73
C LEU A 152 -5.51 -2.30 8.64
N ILE A 153 -4.23 -2.62 8.34
CA ILE A 153 -3.81 -3.99 8.07
C ILE A 153 -3.75 -4.85 9.34
N MET A 154 -4.14 -6.10 9.20
CA MET A 154 -3.88 -7.13 10.20
C MET A 154 -2.42 -7.57 10.13
N LYS A 155 -1.76 -7.69 11.28
CA LYS A 155 -0.35 -8.09 11.39
C LYS A 155 -0.17 -9.51 11.91
N LYS A 156 -1.25 -10.14 12.44
CA LYS A 156 -1.29 -11.48 12.99
C LYS A 156 -2.68 -12.08 12.83
N ASN A 157 -2.79 -13.40 12.89
CA ASN A 157 -4.05 -14.15 12.87
C ASN A 157 -4.92 -13.83 11.65
N TYR A 158 -4.31 -13.86 10.48
CA TYR A 158 -4.99 -13.70 9.21
C TYR A 158 -4.34 -14.56 8.12
N HIS A 159 -5.08 -14.83 7.09
CA HIS A 159 -4.58 -15.33 5.82
C HIS A 159 -4.98 -14.38 4.68
N MET A 160 -4.31 -14.50 3.54
CA MET A 160 -4.66 -13.77 2.33
C MET A 160 -5.52 -14.65 1.44
N ASP A 161 -6.60 -14.12 0.91
CA ASP A 161 -7.34 -14.79 -0.14
C ASP A 161 -6.67 -14.60 -1.53
N ALA A 162 -7.21 -15.25 -2.55
CA ALA A 162 -6.67 -15.17 -3.92
C ALA A 162 -6.75 -13.75 -4.55
N THR A 163 -7.50 -12.83 -3.94
CA THR A 163 -7.61 -11.43 -4.39
C THR A 163 -6.64 -10.50 -3.67
N GLY A 164 -5.86 -11.01 -2.70
CA GLY A 164 -4.97 -10.22 -1.86
C GLY A 164 -5.67 -9.55 -0.68
N LYS A 165 -6.92 -9.93 -0.36
CA LYS A 165 -7.64 -9.43 0.80
C LYS A 165 -7.21 -10.19 2.05
N GLN A 166 -6.96 -9.47 3.14
CA GLN A 166 -6.74 -10.07 4.46
C GLN A 166 -8.06 -10.57 5.05
N ILE A 167 -8.08 -11.84 5.44
CA ILE A 167 -9.21 -12.48 6.13
C ILE A 167 -8.74 -12.88 7.52
N ALA A 168 -9.44 -12.44 8.56
CA ALA A 168 -9.12 -12.83 9.93
C ALA A 168 -9.31 -14.35 10.11
N ASP A 169 -8.36 -15.00 10.78
CA ASP A 169 -8.49 -16.38 11.17
C ASP A 169 -9.46 -16.48 12.36
N ASP A 170 -10.48 -17.33 12.26
CA ASP A 170 -11.43 -17.55 13.35
C ASP A 170 -10.73 -18.10 14.58
N ALA A 171 -10.85 -17.42 15.70
CA ALA A 171 -10.27 -17.87 16.98
C ALA A 171 -10.77 -19.25 17.44
N GLU A 172 -11.93 -19.71 16.95
CA GLU A 172 -12.47 -21.03 17.25
C GLU A 172 -11.79 -22.18 16.50
N LYS A 173 -11.29 -21.93 15.26
CA LYS A 173 -10.55 -22.95 14.50
C LYS A 173 -9.17 -23.25 15.09
N GLN A 174 -8.55 -22.31 15.77
CA GLN A 174 -7.25 -22.53 16.44
C GLN A 174 -7.38 -23.46 17.66
N LYS A 175 -8.49 -23.40 18.41
CA LYS A 175 -8.72 -24.30 19.55
C LYS A 175 -8.93 -25.77 19.14
N THR A 176 -9.47 -26.02 17.96
CA THR A 176 -9.68 -27.39 17.46
C THR A 176 -8.40 -28.01 16.92
N THR A 177 -7.44 -27.23 16.46
CA THR A 177 -6.15 -27.75 15.97
C THR A 177 -5.18 -28.07 17.13
N GLU A 178 -5.27 -27.34 18.24
CA GLU A 178 -4.50 -27.63 19.45
C GLU A 178 -5.09 -28.80 20.27
N ALA A 179 -6.37 -29.14 20.11
CA ALA A 179 -7.04 -30.21 20.81
C ALA A 179 -6.86 -31.61 20.19
N VAL A 180 -6.17 -31.74 19.06
CA VAL A 180 -5.96 -33.02 18.34
C VAL A 180 -4.52 -33.56 18.49
N ILE A 181 -3.66 -32.90 19.26
CA ILE A 181 -2.32 -33.41 19.57
C ILE A 181 -2.28 -33.77 21.06
N HIS A 182 -2.89 -34.92 21.40
CA HIS A 182 -2.61 -35.72 22.60
C HIS A 182 -2.65 -37.19 22.25
#